data_30d7cfe781f23e062d5226d8adb61086
#
_entry.id   30d7cfe781f23e062d5226d8adb61086
#
_cell.length_a   1.000
_cell.length_b   1.000
_cell.length_c   1.000
_cell.angle_alpha   90.00
_cell.angle_beta   90.00
_cell.angle_gamma   90.00
#
_symmetry.space_group_name_H-M   'P 1'
#
loop_
_entity.id
_entity.type
_entity.pdbx_description
1 polymer ?
#
loop_
_entity_poly.entity_id
_entity_poly.type
_entity_poly.pdbx_seq_one_letter_code
_entity_poly.pdbx_strand_id
1 'polypeptide(L)'
;MLRFCFVCCLWLVAVSNAARAESPAERGDYLVNTIMACGNCHSPRDANGQLIREKAFSGGLTFDTPAFVATAPNITPDRETGIGSWSDAEIKRALVEGVRPNHGRLAGVALAAIMPANFYKALLPDDLDAIVAYLRAVKPIRNAVADSVYKAAVRRDPYPDAEAGFGSAAFADPVRRGAYLVTIGHCMECHSAWSKGTSDFKTGLGRGGRVFPPREGSPEGAPGSTASNITPHPTAGIGAWTDREIARAITEGVGPGGRTLKPPMAYIYYARLKETDLADIIAYLRSVPPLQ
;
A
#
# COMPACT_ATOMS: atom_id res chain seq x y z
N MET A 1 -7.20 66.93 -43.35
CA MET A 1 -6.50 65.63 -43.21
C MET A 1 -6.69 65.12 -41.75
N LEU A 2 -7.68 64.26 -41.50
CA LEU A 2 -8.00 63.74 -40.17
C LEU A 2 -7.31 62.38 -40.00
N ARG A 3 -6.37 62.28 -39.05
CA ARG A 3 -5.71 60.99 -38.70
C ARG A 3 -6.52 60.27 -37.60
N PHE A 4 -7.14 59.17 -37.96
CA PHE A 4 -7.75 58.26 -36.98
C PHE A 4 -6.66 57.36 -36.38
N CYS A 5 -6.44 57.49 -35.05
CA CYS A 5 -5.65 56.53 -34.26
C CYS A 5 -6.55 55.38 -33.86
N PHE A 6 -6.31 54.16 -34.41
CA PHE A 6 -6.91 52.92 -33.92
C PHE A 6 -6.13 52.44 -32.69
N VAL A 7 -6.77 52.54 -31.52
CA VAL A 7 -6.26 51.91 -30.29
C VAL A 7 -6.74 50.48 -30.28
N CYS A 8 -5.82 49.54 -30.53
CA CYS A 8 -6.09 48.11 -30.45
C CYS A 8 -5.98 47.66 -28.99
N CYS A 9 -7.13 47.51 -28.31
CA CYS A 9 -7.17 46.93 -26.96
C CYS A 9 -7.00 45.39 -27.05
N LEU A 10 -5.79 44.91 -26.75
CA LEU A 10 -5.51 43.47 -26.55
C LEU A 10 -6.09 43.04 -25.19
N TRP A 11 -7.20 42.32 -25.25
CA TRP A 11 -7.70 41.60 -24.09
C TRP A 11 -6.84 40.37 -23.80
N LEU A 12 -6.01 40.42 -22.77
CA LEU A 12 -5.34 39.26 -22.22
C LEU A 12 -6.36 38.43 -21.45
N VAL A 13 -6.82 37.34 -22.07
CA VAL A 13 -7.61 36.33 -21.37
C VAL A 13 -6.64 35.52 -20.48
N ALA A 14 -6.62 35.84 -19.21
CA ALA A 14 -5.93 35.05 -18.20
C ALA A 14 -6.71 33.72 -18.05
N VAL A 15 -6.23 32.64 -18.67
CA VAL A 15 -6.71 31.30 -18.43
C VAL A 15 -6.21 30.90 -17.04
N SER A 16 -7.07 31.07 -16.04
CA SER A 16 -6.83 30.52 -14.70
C SER A 16 -6.88 28.99 -14.80
N ASN A 17 -5.74 28.34 -14.80
CA ASN A 17 -5.66 26.91 -14.50
C ASN A 17 -6.02 26.73 -13.01
N ALA A 18 -7.30 26.74 -12.68
CA ALA A 18 -7.74 26.24 -11.39
C ALA A 18 -7.37 24.76 -11.34
N ALA A 19 -6.44 24.39 -10.47
CA ALA A 19 -6.12 22.99 -10.21
C ALA A 19 -7.43 22.29 -9.84
N ARG A 20 -7.89 21.38 -10.68
CA ARG A 20 -9.10 20.59 -10.42
C ARG A 20 -8.87 19.78 -9.15
N ALA A 21 -9.76 19.90 -8.18
CA ALA A 21 -9.73 19.07 -7.00
C ALA A 21 -9.77 17.58 -7.40
N GLU A 22 -8.94 16.77 -6.77
CA GLU A 22 -8.89 15.31 -6.97
C GLU A 22 -10.27 14.71 -6.65
N SER A 23 -10.85 13.96 -7.57
CA SER A 23 -12.12 13.26 -7.33
C SER A 23 -11.92 12.06 -6.40
N PRO A 24 -12.96 11.58 -5.69
CA PRO A 24 -12.86 10.36 -4.88
C PRO A 24 -12.35 9.14 -5.66
N ALA A 25 -12.72 8.99 -6.93
CA ALA A 25 -12.26 7.89 -7.77
C ALA A 25 -10.76 8.01 -8.11
N GLU A 26 -10.28 9.21 -8.39
CA GLU A 26 -8.84 9.48 -8.63
C GLU A 26 -8.03 9.26 -7.34
N ARG A 27 -8.56 9.70 -6.20
CA ARG A 27 -7.95 9.45 -4.89
C ARG A 27 -7.90 7.96 -4.57
N GLY A 28 -9.00 7.24 -4.81
CA GLY A 28 -9.07 5.79 -4.62
C GLY A 28 -8.10 5.03 -5.54
N ASP A 29 -8.00 5.41 -6.82
CA ASP A 29 -6.99 4.86 -7.74
C ASP A 29 -5.58 5.05 -7.19
N TYR A 30 -5.27 6.26 -6.74
CA TYR A 30 -3.96 6.57 -6.18
C TYR A 30 -3.65 5.73 -4.93
N LEU A 31 -4.57 5.63 -4.00
CA LEU A 31 -4.38 4.84 -2.77
C LEU A 31 -4.21 3.35 -3.08
N VAL A 32 -5.11 2.77 -3.87
CA VAL A 32 -5.16 1.32 -4.16
C VAL A 32 -3.99 0.88 -5.05
N ASN A 33 -3.64 1.68 -6.07
CA ASN A 33 -2.61 1.33 -7.06
C ASN A 33 -1.24 1.96 -6.78
N THR A 34 -1.07 2.65 -5.66
CA THR A 34 0.21 3.26 -5.30
C THR A 34 0.59 2.91 -3.87
N ILE A 35 0.10 3.67 -2.88
CA ILE A 35 0.53 3.53 -1.48
C ILE A 35 0.21 2.15 -0.91
N MET A 36 -1.03 1.69 -1.05
CA MET A 36 -1.47 0.42 -0.46
C MET A 36 -1.10 -0.78 -1.33
N ALA A 37 -0.80 -0.56 -2.61
CA ALA A 37 -0.37 -1.59 -3.57
C ALA A 37 -1.25 -2.86 -3.56
N CYS A 38 -2.57 -2.71 -3.43
CA CYS A 38 -3.51 -3.83 -3.24
C CYS A 38 -3.37 -4.91 -4.32
N GLY A 39 -3.13 -4.48 -5.57
CA GLY A 39 -2.89 -5.38 -6.69
C GLY A 39 -1.64 -6.26 -6.55
N ASN A 40 -0.69 -5.93 -5.66
CA ASN A 40 0.50 -6.75 -5.45
C ASN A 40 0.15 -8.15 -4.91
N CYS A 41 -0.88 -8.24 -4.06
CA CYS A 41 -1.41 -9.49 -3.53
C CYS A 41 -2.67 -9.95 -4.28
N HIS A 42 -3.57 -9.02 -4.64
CA HIS A 42 -4.89 -9.31 -5.18
C HIS A 42 -4.96 -9.45 -6.70
N SER A 43 -3.82 -9.45 -7.40
CA SER A 43 -3.78 -9.73 -8.84
C SER A 43 -2.99 -10.99 -9.14
N PRO A 44 -3.47 -11.85 -10.06
CA PRO A 44 -2.75 -13.06 -10.43
C PRO A 44 -1.48 -12.73 -11.22
N ARG A 45 -0.57 -13.70 -11.24
CA ARG A 45 0.70 -13.60 -11.94
C ARG A 45 0.82 -14.73 -12.95
N ASP A 46 1.56 -14.49 -14.00
CA ASP A 46 1.95 -15.49 -14.97
C ASP A 46 3.10 -16.39 -14.45
N ALA A 47 3.51 -17.36 -15.26
CA ALA A 47 4.60 -18.28 -14.93
C ALA A 47 5.96 -17.59 -14.69
N ASN A 48 6.13 -16.36 -15.18
CA ASN A 48 7.33 -15.55 -14.97
C ASN A 48 7.20 -14.61 -13.75
N GLY A 49 6.10 -14.74 -12.99
CA GLY A 49 5.82 -13.89 -11.83
C GLY A 49 5.38 -12.46 -12.18
N GLN A 50 5.05 -12.17 -13.45
CA GLN A 50 4.55 -10.87 -13.88
C GLN A 50 3.05 -10.75 -13.63
N LEU A 51 2.59 -9.56 -13.27
CA LEU A 51 1.16 -9.30 -13.05
C LEU A 51 0.37 -9.45 -14.37
N ILE A 52 -0.69 -10.24 -14.32
CA ILE A 52 -1.65 -10.33 -15.42
C ILE A 52 -2.61 -9.14 -15.32
N ARG A 53 -2.30 -8.05 -16.03
CA ARG A 53 -3.00 -6.76 -15.92
C ARG A 53 -4.49 -6.85 -16.22
N GLU A 54 -4.88 -7.68 -17.18
CA GLU A 54 -6.27 -7.91 -17.60
C GLU A 54 -7.10 -8.57 -16.49
N LYS A 55 -6.42 -9.19 -15.52
CA LYS A 55 -7.01 -9.84 -14.34
C LYS A 55 -6.71 -9.09 -13.04
N ALA A 56 -6.41 -7.80 -13.11
CA ALA A 56 -6.12 -7.00 -11.94
C ALA A 56 -7.23 -7.13 -10.88
N PHE A 57 -6.83 -7.29 -9.62
CA PHE A 57 -7.71 -7.43 -8.45
C PHE A 57 -8.58 -8.69 -8.41
N SER A 58 -8.46 -9.61 -9.35
CA SER A 58 -9.27 -10.84 -9.34
C SER A 58 -8.77 -11.91 -8.35
N GLY A 59 -7.77 -11.61 -7.54
CA GLY A 59 -7.17 -12.53 -6.57
C GLY A 59 -6.05 -13.39 -7.16
N GLY A 60 -5.38 -14.17 -6.32
CA GLY A 60 -4.47 -15.19 -6.83
C GLY A 60 -3.17 -15.43 -6.07
N LEU A 61 -2.61 -14.49 -5.31
CA LEU A 61 -1.38 -14.77 -4.54
C LEU A 61 -1.71 -15.62 -3.32
N THR A 62 -1.03 -16.77 -3.19
CA THR A 62 -1.20 -17.68 -2.04
C THR A 62 -0.07 -17.49 -1.03
N PHE A 63 -0.46 -17.48 0.23
CA PHE A 63 0.44 -17.44 1.38
C PHE A 63 0.29 -18.73 2.15
N ASP A 64 1.34 -19.55 2.21
CA ASP A 64 1.40 -20.73 3.08
C ASP A 64 2.32 -20.44 4.26
N THR A 65 1.75 -20.52 5.44
CA THR A 65 2.43 -20.21 6.71
C THR A 65 2.10 -21.29 7.74
N PRO A 66 2.84 -21.38 8.84
CA PRO A 66 2.46 -22.26 9.94
C PRO A 66 1.05 -22.00 10.50
N ALA A 67 0.54 -20.76 10.42
CA ALA A 67 -0.74 -20.36 11.00
C ALA A 67 -1.92 -20.47 10.02
N PHE A 68 -1.69 -20.36 8.72
CA PHE A 68 -2.74 -20.42 7.70
C PHE A 68 -2.20 -20.70 6.31
N VAL A 69 -3.08 -21.21 5.45
CA VAL A 69 -2.94 -21.15 3.99
C VAL A 69 -4.04 -20.25 3.49
N ALA A 70 -3.70 -19.14 2.85
CA ALA A 70 -4.67 -18.17 2.38
C ALA A 70 -4.32 -17.64 0.99
N THR A 71 -5.28 -17.70 0.07
CA THR A 71 -5.18 -17.07 -1.24
C THR A 71 -5.83 -15.69 -1.17
N ALA A 72 -5.12 -14.67 -1.64
CA ALA A 72 -5.66 -13.32 -1.73
C ALA A 72 -6.95 -13.34 -2.57
N PRO A 73 -8.10 -12.91 -2.01
CA PRO A 73 -9.38 -13.06 -2.67
C PRO A 73 -9.56 -12.10 -3.84
N ASN A 74 -10.54 -12.40 -4.69
CA ASN A 74 -11.05 -11.49 -5.68
C ASN A 74 -11.71 -10.28 -5.00
N ILE A 75 -11.20 -9.08 -5.24
CA ILE A 75 -11.74 -7.81 -4.74
C ILE A 75 -12.36 -6.95 -5.84
N THR A 76 -12.60 -7.53 -7.03
CA THR A 76 -13.41 -6.87 -8.05
C THR A 76 -14.89 -6.89 -7.67
N PRO A 77 -15.75 -6.02 -8.26
CA PRO A 77 -17.18 -5.99 -7.97
C PRO A 77 -17.96 -7.14 -8.66
N ASP A 78 -17.32 -8.29 -8.87
CA ASP A 78 -18.02 -9.52 -9.27
C ASP A 78 -18.90 -10.00 -8.12
N ARG A 79 -20.18 -10.29 -8.42
CA ARG A 79 -21.18 -10.61 -7.39
C ARG A 79 -21.05 -12.02 -6.81
N GLU A 80 -20.46 -12.95 -7.55
CA GLU A 80 -20.36 -14.36 -7.15
C GLU A 80 -19.02 -14.67 -6.47
N THR A 81 -17.93 -14.12 -7.00
CA THR A 81 -16.58 -14.51 -6.58
C THR A 81 -15.79 -13.37 -5.96
N GLY A 82 -16.27 -12.13 -6.10
CA GLY A 82 -15.65 -10.91 -5.59
C GLY A 82 -16.46 -10.25 -4.46
N ILE A 83 -16.32 -8.93 -4.38
CA ILE A 83 -16.97 -8.10 -3.35
C ILE A 83 -18.29 -7.45 -3.84
N GLY A 84 -18.80 -7.82 -5.02
CA GLY A 84 -19.95 -7.17 -5.63
C GLY A 84 -21.27 -7.33 -4.88
N SER A 85 -21.41 -8.35 -4.05
CA SER A 85 -22.58 -8.56 -3.17
C SER A 85 -22.43 -7.91 -1.79
N TRP A 86 -21.27 -7.37 -1.46
CA TRP A 86 -21.02 -6.71 -0.17
C TRP A 86 -21.53 -5.26 -0.20
N SER A 87 -22.05 -4.77 0.90
CA SER A 87 -22.31 -3.32 1.08
C SER A 87 -21.01 -2.54 1.24
N ASP A 88 -21.04 -1.24 1.05
CA ASP A 88 -19.86 -0.39 1.26
C ASP A 88 -19.38 -0.45 2.72
N ALA A 89 -20.31 -0.50 3.67
CA ALA A 89 -19.97 -0.68 5.09
C ALA A 89 -19.24 -1.99 5.36
N GLU A 90 -19.62 -3.09 4.70
CA GLU A 90 -18.95 -4.38 4.83
C GLU A 90 -17.55 -4.37 4.21
N ILE A 91 -17.37 -3.71 3.06
CA ILE A 91 -16.04 -3.53 2.47
C ILE A 91 -15.13 -2.72 3.40
N LYS A 92 -15.64 -1.61 3.95
CA LYS A 92 -14.92 -0.79 4.93
C LYS A 92 -14.51 -1.61 6.15
N ARG A 93 -15.44 -2.37 6.73
CA ARG A 93 -15.15 -3.24 7.87
C ARG A 93 -14.11 -4.31 7.54
N ALA A 94 -14.17 -4.89 6.37
CA ALA A 94 -13.16 -5.85 5.93
C ALA A 94 -11.76 -5.22 5.86
N LEU A 95 -11.65 -3.98 5.41
CA LEU A 95 -10.39 -3.24 5.38
C LEU A 95 -9.87 -2.91 6.78
N VAL A 96 -10.69 -2.33 7.66
CA VAL A 96 -10.21 -1.76 8.94
C VAL A 96 -10.32 -2.71 10.13
N GLU A 97 -11.23 -3.70 10.08
CA GLU A 97 -11.42 -4.70 11.15
C GLU A 97 -10.88 -6.07 10.77
N GLY A 98 -10.66 -6.32 9.48
CA GLY A 98 -10.20 -7.61 8.97
C GLY A 98 -11.22 -8.72 9.11
N VAL A 99 -12.51 -8.41 8.94
CA VAL A 99 -13.64 -9.36 9.07
C VAL A 99 -14.45 -9.41 7.77
N ARG A 100 -14.92 -10.61 7.42
CA ARG A 100 -15.85 -10.79 6.30
C ARG A 100 -17.28 -10.46 6.73
N PRO A 101 -18.18 -10.16 5.76
CA PRO A 101 -19.63 -10.07 6.03
C PRO A 101 -20.17 -11.33 6.70
N ASN A 102 -21.30 -11.21 7.41
CA ASN A 102 -22.00 -12.35 8.03
C ASN A 102 -22.87 -13.12 7.02
N HIS A 103 -22.60 -13.01 5.75
CA HIS A 103 -23.28 -13.71 4.66
C HIS A 103 -22.29 -14.11 3.57
N GLY A 104 -22.72 -14.95 2.65
CA GLY A 104 -21.89 -15.43 1.55
C GLY A 104 -20.83 -16.44 1.99
N ARG A 105 -19.82 -16.59 1.17
CA ARG A 105 -18.73 -17.55 1.38
C ARG A 105 -17.84 -17.13 2.54
N LEU A 106 -17.53 -18.04 3.46
CA LEU A 106 -16.75 -17.77 4.67
C LEU A 106 -17.37 -16.66 5.56
N ALA A 107 -18.71 -16.68 5.69
CA ALA A 107 -19.45 -15.69 6.48
C ALA A 107 -18.88 -15.52 7.91
N GLY A 108 -18.59 -14.28 8.30
CA GLY A 108 -18.07 -13.93 9.61
C GLY A 108 -16.63 -14.38 9.91
N VAL A 109 -15.97 -15.10 9.00
CA VAL A 109 -14.60 -15.57 9.20
C VAL A 109 -13.63 -14.39 9.04
N ALA A 110 -12.72 -14.23 9.99
CA ALA A 110 -11.68 -13.22 9.93
C ALA A 110 -10.82 -13.38 8.68
N LEU A 111 -10.34 -12.26 8.11
CA LEU A 111 -9.33 -12.28 7.06
C LEU A 111 -8.00 -12.78 7.63
N ALA A 112 -7.18 -13.42 6.81
CA ALA A 112 -5.83 -13.85 7.22
C ALA A 112 -4.99 -12.65 7.70
N ALA A 113 -4.11 -12.88 8.67
CA ALA A 113 -3.31 -11.81 9.28
C ALA A 113 -2.42 -11.05 8.30
N ILE A 114 -2.09 -11.66 7.16
CA ILE A 114 -1.32 -11.01 6.08
C ILE A 114 -2.10 -9.85 5.43
N MET A 115 -3.43 -9.81 5.53
CA MET A 115 -4.20 -8.62 5.17
C MET A 115 -4.03 -7.58 6.28
N PRO A 116 -3.40 -6.43 6.03
CA PRO A 116 -2.89 -5.53 7.07
C PRO A 116 -3.97 -4.61 7.67
N ALA A 117 -5.09 -5.19 8.10
CA ALA A 117 -6.23 -4.43 8.66
C ALA A 117 -5.86 -3.62 9.90
N ASN A 118 -4.88 -4.09 10.69
CA ASN A 118 -4.35 -3.36 11.84
C ASN A 118 -3.66 -2.03 11.47
N PHE A 119 -3.15 -1.91 10.25
CA PHE A 119 -2.61 -0.66 9.70
C PHE A 119 -3.71 0.18 9.07
N TYR A 120 -4.67 -0.45 8.40
CA TYR A 120 -5.76 0.24 7.71
C TYR A 120 -6.79 0.86 8.65
N LYS A 121 -6.77 0.55 9.95
CA LYS A 121 -7.49 1.30 11.00
C LYS A 121 -7.16 2.80 10.99
N ALA A 122 -5.97 3.17 10.49
CA ALA A 122 -5.52 4.55 10.35
C ALA A 122 -6.22 5.32 9.21
N LEU A 123 -6.88 4.62 8.28
CA LEU A 123 -7.49 5.26 7.11
C LEU A 123 -8.48 6.35 7.52
N LEU A 124 -8.29 7.53 6.96
CA LEU A 124 -9.26 8.62 7.10
C LEU A 124 -10.58 8.22 6.44
N PRO A 125 -11.72 8.69 6.95
CA PRO A 125 -13.04 8.38 6.38
C PRO A 125 -13.12 8.65 4.87
N ASP A 126 -12.64 9.80 4.41
CA ASP A 126 -12.67 10.19 2.99
C ASP A 126 -11.80 9.27 2.12
N ASP A 127 -10.62 8.87 2.63
CA ASP A 127 -9.74 7.93 1.93
C ASP A 127 -10.36 6.52 1.87
N LEU A 128 -11.03 6.10 2.93
CA LEU A 128 -11.76 4.83 2.97
C LEU A 128 -12.94 4.82 2.00
N ASP A 129 -13.67 5.94 1.89
CA ASP A 129 -14.74 6.12 0.90
C ASP A 129 -14.19 6.11 -0.52
N ALA A 130 -13.07 6.78 -0.75
CA ALA A 130 -12.39 6.81 -2.05
C ALA A 130 -11.93 5.41 -2.50
N ILE A 131 -11.37 4.61 -1.59
CA ILE A 131 -10.98 3.22 -1.86
C ILE A 131 -12.19 2.38 -2.27
N VAL A 132 -13.30 2.48 -1.53
CA VAL A 132 -14.53 1.75 -1.84
C VAL A 132 -15.09 2.18 -3.20
N ALA A 133 -15.16 3.49 -3.47
CA ALA A 133 -15.62 4.02 -4.75
C ALA A 133 -14.77 3.49 -5.93
N TYR A 134 -13.46 3.45 -5.78
CA TYR A 134 -12.56 2.89 -6.79
C TYR A 134 -12.80 1.39 -7.00
N LEU A 135 -12.85 0.60 -5.94
CA LEU A 135 -13.08 -0.85 -6.03
C LEU A 135 -14.45 -1.20 -6.63
N ARG A 136 -15.45 -0.34 -6.47
CA ARG A 136 -16.76 -0.46 -7.14
C ARG A 136 -16.69 -0.18 -8.63
N ALA A 137 -15.76 0.68 -9.06
CA ALA A 137 -15.63 1.12 -10.44
C ALA A 137 -14.71 0.22 -11.29
N VAL A 138 -13.87 -0.64 -10.69
CA VAL A 138 -13.02 -1.55 -11.47
C VAL A 138 -13.86 -2.60 -12.21
N LYS A 139 -13.31 -3.13 -13.29
CA LYS A 139 -14.00 -4.15 -14.10
C LYS A 139 -14.30 -5.40 -13.25
N PRO A 140 -15.55 -5.87 -13.18
CA PRO A 140 -15.86 -7.13 -12.52
C PRO A 140 -15.23 -8.31 -13.27
N ILE A 141 -14.56 -9.18 -12.57
CA ILE A 141 -13.89 -10.36 -13.13
C ILE A 141 -14.33 -11.56 -12.30
N ARG A 142 -14.98 -12.53 -12.93
CA ARG A 142 -15.33 -13.79 -12.27
C ARG A 142 -14.08 -14.64 -12.11
N ASN A 143 -13.64 -14.83 -10.88
CA ASN A 143 -12.50 -15.70 -10.53
C ASN A 143 -12.67 -16.25 -9.12
N ALA A 144 -13.00 -17.51 -9.00
CA ALA A 144 -13.07 -18.20 -7.72
C ALA A 144 -11.65 -18.60 -7.28
N VAL A 145 -11.25 -18.14 -6.10
CA VAL A 145 -9.99 -18.55 -5.48
C VAL A 145 -10.26 -19.61 -4.40
N ALA A 146 -9.22 -20.35 -4.00
CA ALA A 146 -9.32 -21.32 -2.93
C ALA A 146 -9.69 -20.66 -1.59
N ASP A 147 -10.46 -21.38 -0.77
CA ASP A 147 -10.78 -20.92 0.59
C ASP A 147 -9.54 -20.90 1.47
N SER A 148 -9.47 -19.90 2.33
CA SER A 148 -8.42 -19.85 3.34
C SER A 148 -8.63 -20.94 4.39
N VAL A 149 -7.56 -21.65 4.73
CA VAL A 149 -7.52 -22.66 5.79
C VAL A 149 -6.71 -22.09 6.96
N TYR A 150 -7.33 -22.00 8.13
CA TYR A 150 -6.69 -21.48 9.34
C TYR A 150 -6.26 -22.65 10.22
N LYS A 151 -4.96 -22.70 10.55
CA LYS A 151 -4.33 -23.69 11.43
C LYS A 151 -4.21 -23.14 12.87
N ALA A 152 -4.39 -21.83 13.05
CA ALA A 152 -4.39 -21.13 14.34
C ALA A 152 -5.36 -19.94 14.30
N ALA A 153 -5.72 -19.41 15.47
CA ALA A 153 -6.51 -18.20 15.58
C ALA A 153 -5.79 -17.01 14.92
N VAL A 154 -6.54 -16.19 14.19
CA VAL A 154 -6.00 -14.99 13.54
C VAL A 154 -5.62 -13.98 14.63
N ARG A 155 -4.35 -13.60 14.64
CA ARG A 155 -3.79 -12.56 15.52
C ARG A 155 -3.17 -11.48 14.68
N ARG A 156 -3.36 -10.22 15.09
CA ARG A 156 -2.71 -9.03 14.50
C ARG A 156 -2.10 -8.23 15.62
N ASP A 157 -0.84 -7.85 15.45
CA ASP A 157 -0.18 -6.95 16.40
C ASP A 157 -0.73 -5.54 16.18
N PRO A 158 -1.16 -4.83 17.23
CA PRO A 158 -1.61 -3.45 17.10
C PRO A 158 -0.44 -2.56 16.66
N TYR A 159 -0.68 -1.76 15.63
CA TYR A 159 0.31 -0.77 15.18
C TYR A 159 0.05 0.57 15.88
N PRO A 160 1.00 1.13 16.62
CA PRO A 160 0.76 2.28 17.51
C PRO A 160 0.14 3.49 16.81
N ASP A 161 0.67 3.88 15.65
CA ASP A 161 0.13 5.03 14.89
C ASP A 161 -1.29 4.78 14.36
N ALA A 162 -1.61 3.52 14.01
CA ALA A 162 -2.96 3.18 13.57
C ALA A 162 -3.96 3.15 14.74
N GLU A 163 -3.53 2.74 15.93
CA GLU A 163 -4.37 2.80 17.14
C GLU A 163 -4.59 4.25 17.61
N ALA A 164 -3.60 5.12 17.47
CA ALA A 164 -3.70 6.54 17.80
C ALA A 164 -4.56 7.31 16.78
N GLY A 165 -4.57 6.85 15.52
CA GLY A 165 -5.26 7.51 14.41
C GLY A 165 -4.59 8.81 13.95
N PHE A 166 -5.14 9.39 12.89
CA PHE A 166 -4.68 10.63 12.30
C PHE A 166 -5.84 11.62 12.17
N GLY A 167 -5.66 12.84 12.64
CA GLY A 167 -6.59 13.94 12.41
C GLY A 167 -6.18 14.76 11.18
N SER A 168 -7.13 15.42 10.51
CA SER A 168 -6.87 16.24 9.32
C SER A 168 -5.83 17.35 9.57
N ALA A 169 -5.79 17.93 10.77
CA ALA A 169 -4.81 18.93 11.15
C ALA A 169 -3.35 18.41 11.12
N ALA A 170 -3.14 17.10 11.29
CA ALA A 170 -1.82 16.49 11.21
C ALA A 170 -1.20 16.58 9.81
N PHE A 171 -2.02 16.81 8.78
CA PHE A 171 -1.57 16.86 7.38
C PHE A 171 -0.90 18.20 6.98
N ALA A 172 -0.88 19.18 7.86
CA ALA A 172 -0.06 20.37 7.69
C ALA A 172 1.45 20.11 7.93
N ASP A 173 1.77 19.05 8.71
CA ASP A 173 3.14 18.64 9.01
C ASP A 173 3.58 17.51 8.07
N PRO A 174 4.64 17.70 7.27
CA PRO A 174 5.17 16.67 6.36
C PRO A 174 5.52 15.35 7.06
N VAL A 175 6.09 15.39 8.28
CA VAL A 175 6.45 14.18 9.02
C VAL A 175 5.18 13.40 9.42
N ARG A 176 4.15 14.09 9.89
CA ARG A 176 2.87 13.45 10.26
C ARG A 176 2.14 12.91 9.03
N ARG A 177 2.19 13.63 7.89
CA ARG A 177 1.65 13.14 6.63
C ARG A 177 2.41 11.92 6.13
N GLY A 178 3.74 11.94 6.23
CA GLY A 178 4.59 10.77 5.96
C GLY A 178 4.30 9.59 6.86
N ALA A 179 4.07 9.82 8.17
CA ALA A 179 3.65 8.78 9.10
C ALA A 179 2.34 8.10 8.67
N TYR A 180 1.35 8.89 8.24
CA TYR A 180 0.10 8.37 7.70
C TYR A 180 0.33 7.49 6.47
N LEU A 181 1.09 7.98 5.49
CA LEU A 181 1.38 7.24 4.25
C LEU A 181 2.16 5.94 4.52
N VAL A 182 3.15 5.98 5.40
CA VAL A 182 3.91 4.79 5.84
C VAL A 182 3.01 3.80 6.57
N THR A 183 2.04 4.29 7.35
CA THR A 183 1.07 3.45 8.07
C THR A 183 0.14 2.76 7.08
N ILE A 184 -0.59 3.48 6.23
CA ILE A 184 -1.52 2.86 5.27
C ILE A 184 -0.79 2.08 4.16
N GLY A 185 0.48 2.41 3.86
CA GLY A 185 1.37 1.61 3.02
C GLY A 185 1.93 0.38 3.73
N HIS A 186 1.62 0.18 5.00
CA HIS A 186 2.06 -0.88 5.92
C HIS A 186 3.56 -1.21 5.82
N CYS A 187 4.40 -0.20 5.56
CA CYS A 187 5.84 -0.39 5.37
C CYS A 187 6.49 -1.06 6.57
N MET A 188 6.08 -0.67 7.78
CA MET A 188 6.63 -1.18 9.03
C MET A 188 6.22 -2.63 9.33
N GLU A 189 5.23 -3.20 8.63
CA GLU A 189 4.89 -4.62 8.75
C GLU A 189 6.07 -5.52 8.34
N CYS A 190 6.75 -5.15 7.25
CA CYS A 190 7.91 -5.89 6.74
C CYS A 190 9.22 -5.37 7.34
N HIS A 191 9.32 -4.06 7.53
CA HIS A 191 10.57 -3.39 7.91
C HIS A 191 10.80 -3.23 9.41
N SER A 192 9.89 -3.70 10.28
CA SER A 192 10.17 -3.78 11.72
C SER A 192 10.84 -5.11 12.07
N ALA A 193 11.49 -5.14 13.23
CA ALA A 193 12.12 -6.37 13.72
C ALA A 193 11.08 -7.50 13.80
N TRP A 194 11.47 -8.69 13.39
CA TRP A 194 10.57 -9.84 13.30
C TRP A 194 11.06 -10.97 14.20
N SER A 195 10.20 -11.45 15.09
CA SER A 195 10.50 -12.58 15.97
C SER A 195 9.24 -13.38 16.26
N LYS A 196 9.35 -14.70 16.24
CA LYS A 196 8.27 -15.63 16.62
C LYS A 196 6.92 -15.37 15.93
N GLY A 197 6.96 -14.94 14.67
CA GLY A 197 5.75 -14.70 13.87
C GLY A 197 5.09 -13.34 14.07
N THR A 198 5.73 -12.41 14.78
CA THR A 198 5.21 -11.07 15.08
C THR A 198 6.22 -9.98 14.75
N SER A 199 5.74 -8.77 14.44
CA SER A 199 6.57 -7.58 14.26
C SER A 199 6.69 -6.81 15.58
N ASP A 200 7.89 -6.40 15.94
CA ASP A 200 8.14 -5.53 17.07
C ASP A 200 8.04 -4.05 16.65
N PHE A 201 6.90 -3.47 16.86
CA PHE A 201 6.65 -2.05 16.58
C PHE A 201 7.07 -1.09 17.69
N LYS A 202 7.49 -1.60 18.86
CA LYS A 202 7.87 -0.78 20.00
C LYS A 202 9.37 -0.50 20.08
N THR A 203 10.17 -1.56 19.97
CA THR A 203 11.63 -1.48 20.13
C THR A 203 12.38 -1.80 18.85
N GLY A 204 11.70 -2.34 17.85
CA GLY A 204 12.25 -2.76 16.56
C GLY A 204 11.66 -2.05 15.34
N LEU A 205 11.00 -0.89 15.53
CA LEU A 205 10.33 -0.16 14.44
C LEU A 205 11.32 0.25 13.34
N GLY A 206 11.10 -0.23 12.13
CA GLY A 206 11.95 0.08 10.99
C GLY A 206 13.30 -0.65 10.94
N ARG A 207 13.64 -1.46 11.94
CA ARG A 207 14.94 -2.15 12.06
C ARG A 207 15.18 -3.21 10.98
N GLY A 208 14.12 -3.71 10.34
CA GLY A 208 14.23 -4.76 9.32
C GLY A 208 14.49 -6.15 9.89
N GLY A 209 15.05 -7.03 9.05
CA GLY A 209 15.45 -8.37 9.43
C GLY A 209 14.41 -9.46 9.14
N ARG A 210 13.19 -9.13 8.72
CA ARG A 210 12.20 -10.14 8.30
C ARG A 210 12.66 -10.82 7.02
N VAL A 211 12.76 -12.15 7.05
CA VAL A 211 13.15 -12.97 5.90
C VAL A 211 11.92 -13.42 5.14
N PHE A 212 11.97 -13.30 3.83
CA PHE A 212 10.96 -13.78 2.90
C PHE A 212 11.53 -14.91 2.04
N PRO A 213 10.83 -16.02 1.87
CA PRO A 213 11.25 -17.07 0.96
C PRO A 213 11.28 -16.55 -0.49
N PRO A 214 11.92 -17.28 -1.40
CA PRO A 214 11.79 -17.02 -2.82
C PRO A 214 10.30 -16.97 -3.20
N ARG A 215 9.96 -16.09 -4.16
CA ARG A 215 8.60 -16.02 -4.68
C ARG A 215 8.25 -17.35 -5.36
N GLU A 216 6.99 -17.76 -5.28
CA GLU A 216 6.45 -18.88 -6.06
C GLU A 216 6.74 -18.69 -7.56
N GLY A 217 7.20 -19.74 -8.22
CA GLY A 217 7.67 -19.69 -9.61
C GLY A 217 9.11 -19.19 -9.80
N SER A 218 9.83 -18.86 -8.72
CA SER A 218 11.26 -18.59 -8.81
C SER A 218 12.03 -19.87 -9.18
N PRO A 219 13.17 -19.78 -9.90
CA PRO A 219 14.04 -20.93 -10.15
C PRO A 219 14.42 -21.64 -8.86
N GLU A 220 14.62 -22.95 -8.94
CA GLU A 220 15.12 -23.75 -7.80
C GLU A 220 16.44 -23.15 -7.27
N GLY A 221 16.56 -23.03 -5.96
CA GLY A 221 17.72 -22.41 -5.31
C GLY A 221 17.79 -20.88 -5.39
N ALA A 222 16.75 -20.22 -5.94
CA ALA A 222 16.71 -18.76 -5.94
C ALA A 222 16.76 -18.24 -4.48
N PRO A 223 17.56 -17.22 -4.18
CA PRO A 223 17.64 -16.67 -2.84
C PRO A 223 16.37 -15.87 -2.53
N GLY A 224 15.88 -16.01 -1.30
CA GLY A 224 14.86 -15.14 -0.74
C GLY A 224 15.34 -13.69 -0.61
N SER A 225 14.58 -12.90 0.10
CA SER A 225 14.94 -11.51 0.42
C SER A 225 14.82 -11.26 1.92
N THR A 226 15.53 -10.24 2.41
CA THR A 226 15.43 -9.78 3.79
C THR A 226 15.04 -8.31 3.77
N ALA A 227 14.00 -7.96 4.54
CA ALA A 227 13.60 -6.56 4.69
C ALA A 227 14.75 -5.75 5.29
N SER A 228 15.11 -4.67 4.63
CA SER A 228 16.21 -3.80 5.07
C SER A 228 15.82 -2.99 6.29
N ASN A 229 16.80 -2.60 7.08
CA ASN A 229 16.65 -1.55 8.09
C ASN A 229 16.42 -0.22 7.36
N ILE A 230 15.28 0.43 7.64
CA ILE A 230 14.89 1.72 7.06
C ILE A 230 14.88 2.85 8.08
N THR A 231 15.51 2.63 9.25
CA THR A 231 15.75 3.70 10.23
C THR A 231 16.92 4.59 9.79
N PRO A 232 17.03 5.82 10.32
CA PRO A 232 18.15 6.72 10.01
C PRO A 232 19.47 6.32 10.70
N HIS A 233 19.66 5.03 10.98
CA HIS A 233 20.94 4.55 11.52
C HIS A 233 22.03 4.69 10.44
N PRO A 234 23.21 5.28 10.77
CA PRO A 234 24.19 5.69 9.76
C PRO A 234 24.82 4.53 8.99
N THR A 235 24.96 3.35 9.59
CA THR A 235 25.61 2.18 8.95
C THR A 235 24.66 1.02 8.69
N ALA A 236 23.74 0.74 9.62
CA ALA A 236 22.81 -0.38 9.48
C ALA A 236 21.53 -0.02 8.71
N GLY A 237 21.17 1.26 8.68
CA GLY A 237 19.95 1.78 8.05
C GLY A 237 20.21 2.69 6.86
N ILE A 238 19.30 3.64 6.66
CA ILE A 238 19.35 4.60 5.56
C ILE A 238 19.98 5.94 5.94
N GLY A 239 20.61 6.06 7.13
CA GLY A 239 21.11 7.33 7.66
C GLY A 239 22.17 7.99 6.79
N ALA A 240 23.03 7.20 6.15
CA ALA A 240 24.07 7.72 5.24
C ALA A 240 23.57 7.94 3.80
N TRP A 241 22.34 7.54 3.47
CA TRP A 241 21.80 7.69 2.12
C TRP A 241 21.28 9.12 1.90
N THR A 242 21.44 9.63 0.70
CA THR A 242 20.75 10.86 0.27
C THR A 242 19.25 10.59 0.10
N ASP A 243 18.44 11.64 0.18
CA ASP A 243 16.98 11.51 -0.07
C ASP A 243 16.70 10.99 -1.48
N ARG A 244 17.52 11.33 -2.45
CA ARG A 244 17.44 10.81 -3.82
C ARG A 244 17.69 9.29 -3.88
N GLU A 245 18.63 8.77 -3.11
CA GLU A 245 18.87 7.32 -3.05
C GLU A 245 17.74 6.58 -2.36
N ILE A 246 17.17 7.17 -1.29
CA ILE A 246 15.98 6.62 -0.63
C ILE A 246 14.79 6.63 -1.60
N ALA A 247 14.56 7.74 -2.29
CA ALA A 247 13.51 7.86 -3.29
C ALA A 247 13.63 6.76 -4.37
N ARG A 248 14.82 6.58 -4.94
CA ARG A 248 15.09 5.54 -5.94
C ARG A 248 14.88 4.12 -5.40
N ALA A 249 15.27 3.87 -4.16
CA ALA A 249 15.03 2.58 -3.52
C ALA A 249 13.53 2.28 -3.40
N ILE A 250 12.72 3.28 -3.05
CA ILE A 250 11.27 3.14 -2.91
C ILE A 250 10.60 2.99 -4.28
N THR A 251 10.95 3.82 -5.27
CA THR A 251 10.19 3.93 -6.53
C THR A 251 10.75 3.09 -7.67
N GLU A 252 12.07 2.83 -7.68
CA GLU A 252 12.74 2.09 -8.76
C GLU A 252 13.26 0.70 -8.30
N GLY A 253 13.29 0.44 -7.00
CA GLY A 253 13.89 -0.76 -6.45
C GLY A 253 15.42 -0.77 -6.59
N VAL A 254 16.06 0.40 -6.58
CA VAL A 254 17.51 0.56 -6.76
C VAL A 254 18.11 1.30 -5.58
N GLY A 255 18.88 0.59 -4.76
CA GLY A 255 19.64 1.15 -3.65
C GLY A 255 20.98 1.77 -4.08
N PRO A 256 21.73 2.36 -3.10
CA PRO A 256 23.05 2.92 -3.36
C PRO A 256 23.99 1.94 -4.07
N GLY A 257 24.87 2.48 -4.91
CA GLY A 257 25.78 1.67 -5.73
C GLY A 257 25.10 0.86 -6.83
N GLY A 258 23.82 1.11 -7.15
CA GLY A 258 23.07 0.39 -8.18
C GLY A 258 22.54 -0.98 -7.73
N ARG A 259 22.55 -1.28 -6.45
CA ARG A 259 22.05 -2.55 -5.90
C ARG A 259 20.55 -2.70 -6.17
N THR A 260 20.14 -3.72 -6.91
CA THR A 260 18.72 -4.03 -7.17
C THR A 260 18.08 -4.64 -5.92
N LEU A 261 16.94 -4.09 -5.52
CA LEU A 261 16.11 -4.62 -4.44
C LEU A 261 15.22 -5.74 -4.98
N LYS A 262 14.86 -6.67 -4.08
CA LYS A 262 14.06 -7.85 -4.44
C LYS A 262 12.62 -7.74 -3.95
N PRO A 263 11.67 -8.41 -4.62
CA PRO A 263 10.34 -8.63 -4.07
C PRO A 263 10.42 -9.30 -2.67
N PRO A 264 9.41 -9.09 -1.79
CA PRO A 264 8.07 -8.56 -2.09
C PRO A 264 7.93 -7.03 -2.09
N MET A 265 9.04 -6.26 -1.97
CA MET A 265 8.96 -4.79 -2.04
C MET A 265 8.19 -4.34 -3.29
N ALA A 266 7.17 -3.50 -3.10
CA ALA A 266 6.18 -3.17 -4.13
C ALA A 266 6.58 -1.93 -4.97
N TYR A 267 7.88 -1.75 -5.27
CA TYR A 267 8.40 -0.55 -5.96
C TYR A 267 7.71 -0.26 -7.29
N ILE A 268 7.22 -1.26 -8.02
CA ILE A 268 6.46 -1.06 -9.28
C ILE A 268 5.16 -0.25 -9.06
N TYR A 269 4.56 -0.32 -7.87
CA TYR A 269 3.41 0.48 -7.47
C TYR A 269 3.87 1.85 -6.97
N TYR A 270 4.91 1.88 -6.15
CA TYR A 270 5.48 3.10 -5.58
C TYR A 270 6.11 4.03 -6.62
N ALA A 271 6.42 3.54 -7.82
CA ALA A 271 6.82 4.37 -8.96
C ALA A 271 5.79 5.47 -9.35
N ARG A 272 4.53 5.33 -8.89
CA ARG A 272 3.44 6.31 -9.10
C ARG A 272 3.29 7.31 -7.95
N LEU A 273 4.14 7.25 -6.94
CA LEU A 273 4.08 8.19 -5.82
C LEU A 273 4.22 9.64 -6.30
N LYS A 274 3.33 10.51 -5.81
CA LYS A 274 3.48 11.96 -5.97
C LYS A 274 4.77 12.39 -5.29
N GLU A 275 5.51 13.31 -5.87
CA GLU A 275 6.79 13.79 -5.32
C GLU A 275 6.66 14.31 -3.89
N THR A 276 5.55 15.02 -3.59
CA THR A 276 5.25 15.51 -2.25
C THR A 276 5.08 14.38 -1.24
N ASP A 277 4.34 13.33 -1.60
CA ASP A 277 4.08 12.20 -0.71
C ASP A 277 5.35 11.37 -0.49
N LEU A 278 6.18 11.23 -1.52
CA LEU A 278 7.48 10.57 -1.40
C LEU A 278 8.43 11.37 -0.48
N ALA A 279 8.45 12.70 -0.60
CA ALA A 279 9.23 13.56 0.28
C ALA A 279 8.78 13.44 1.74
N ASP A 280 7.47 13.37 1.99
CA ASP A 280 6.93 13.21 3.34
C ASP A 280 7.23 11.83 3.93
N ILE A 281 7.13 10.77 3.14
CA ILE A 281 7.56 9.42 3.55
C ILE A 281 9.02 9.46 3.98
N ILE A 282 9.90 10.08 3.19
CA ILE A 282 11.33 10.22 3.52
C ILE A 282 11.51 11.04 4.81
N ALA A 283 10.80 12.16 4.96
CA ALA A 283 10.85 12.98 6.17
C ALA A 283 10.47 12.18 7.42
N TYR A 284 9.41 11.35 7.34
CA TYR A 284 9.04 10.45 8.43
C TYR A 284 10.14 9.41 8.71
N LEU A 285 10.66 8.74 7.69
CA LEU A 285 11.72 7.74 7.87
C LEU A 285 13.00 8.33 8.48
N ARG A 286 13.27 9.62 8.23
CA ARG A 286 14.36 10.36 8.87
C ARG A 286 14.09 10.69 10.35
N SER A 287 12.82 10.72 10.76
CA SER A 287 12.40 11.10 12.12
C SER A 287 12.28 9.92 13.08
N VAL A 288 12.21 8.69 12.60
CA VAL A 288 12.12 7.51 13.50
C VAL A 288 13.45 7.27 14.24
N PRO A 289 13.43 6.61 15.42
CA PRO A 289 14.66 6.31 16.15
C PRO A 289 15.66 5.50 15.32
N PRO A 290 16.95 5.87 15.32
CA PRO A 290 17.99 5.09 14.64
C PRO A 290 18.23 3.77 15.39
N LEU A 291 17.96 2.64 14.75
CA LEU A 291 18.13 1.30 15.32
C LEU A 291 19.17 0.50 14.52
N GLN A 292 20.02 -0.26 15.25
CA GLN A 292 21.01 -1.15 14.64
C GLN A 292 20.45 -2.55 14.42
#